data_66b028a2a2d1f2b5bda38a15e4f1e3c9
#
_entry.id   66b028a2a2d1f2b5bda38a15e4f1e3c9
#
_cell.length_a   1.000
_cell.length_b   1.000
_cell.length_c   1.000
_cell.angle_alpha   90.00
_cell.angle_beta   90.00
_cell.angle_gamma   90.00
#
_symmetry.space_group_name_H-M   'P 1'
#
loop_
_entity.id
_entity.type
_entity.pdbx_description
1 polymer ?
#
loop_
_entity_poly.entity_id
_entity_poly.type
_entity_poly.pdbx_seq_one_letter_code
_entity_poly.pdbx_strand_id
1 'polypeptide(L)'
;CPAYDPAAGFEIAGFVWFQGFNDLVDGHTYPNHGKPDRFAAYSDLLTHFIRDVRKDLGAPKMPFVIGVLGVDGMKANQDILAFRAAMAAPASLPEFKGNVVAVPTAPFWSEELAAIAAKHDKVRQMGYYLNSKHKDYANADGHMTEPEKREFLKKYEAEIISPAEVATWKRGASNAGYHYLGCAKTFALMGKAFAEALLKPSPTH
;
A
#
# COMPACT_ATOMS: atom_id res chain seq x y z
N CYS A 1 0.21 18.59 -23.19
CA CYS A 1 1.67 18.49 -23.05
C CYS A 1 2.32 19.47 -24.02
N PRO A 2 3.14 20.45 -23.55
CA PRO A 2 3.76 21.47 -24.44
C PRO A 2 4.67 20.90 -25.53
N ALA A 3 5.21 19.70 -25.31
CA ALA A 3 6.10 19.02 -26.24
C ALA A 3 5.38 18.01 -27.16
N TYR A 4 4.05 17.90 -27.06
CA TYR A 4 3.30 16.98 -27.92
C TYR A 4 3.14 17.54 -29.32
N ASP A 5 3.61 16.79 -30.30
CA ASP A 5 3.39 17.07 -31.72
C ASP A 5 2.31 16.13 -32.26
N PRO A 6 1.12 16.63 -32.63
CA PRO A 6 0.06 15.79 -33.16
C PRO A 6 0.44 15.05 -34.46
N ALA A 7 1.38 15.59 -35.23
CA ALA A 7 1.85 14.96 -36.47
C ALA A 7 2.78 13.77 -36.19
N ALA A 8 3.53 13.81 -35.09
CA ALA A 8 4.38 12.70 -34.66
C ALA A 8 3.60 11.60 -33.94
N GLY A 9 2.42 11.93 -33.39
CA GLY A 9 1.60 11.01 -32.62
C GLY A 9 2.19 10.63 -31.25
N PHE A 10 1.94 9.42 -30.80
CA PHE A 10 2.46 8.87 -29.54
C PHE A 10 2.68 7.35 -29.63
N GLU A 11 3.56 6.86 -28.80
CA GLU A 11 3.79 5.43 -28.61
C GLU A 11 3.43 5.05 -27.17
N ILE A 12 2.74 3.92 -27.00
CA ILE A 12 2.41 3.36 -25.68
C ILE A 12 3.56 2.43 -25.27
N ALA A 13 4.47 2.94 -24.43
CA ALA A 13 5.65 2.20 -23.99
C ALA A 13 5.33 1.07 -22.99
N GLY A 14 4.20 1.15 -22.27
CA GLY A 14 3.78 0.15 -21.29
C GLY A 14 2.65 0.64 -20.39
N PHE A 15 2.16 -0.25 -19.53
CA PHE A 15 1.11 0.02 -18.57
C PHE A 15 1.56 -0.38 -17.16
N VAL A 16 1.29 0.47 -16.16
CA VAL A 16 1.55 0.17 -14.75
C VAL A 16 0.22 0.16 -14.02
N TRP A 17 -0.10 -0.96 -13.40
CA TRP A 17 -1.27 -1.13 -12.54
C TRP A 17 -0.85 -1.22 -11.09
N PHE A 18 -1.29 -0.29 -10.26
CA PHE A 18 -1.00 -0.27 -8.83
C PHE A 18 -2.26 0.11 -8.05
N GLN A 19 -3.12 -0.87 -7.80
CA GLN A 19 -4.39 -0.72 -7.10
C GLN A 19 -4.68 -2.03 -6.34
N GLY A 20 -5.47 -1.97 -5.26
CA GLY A 20 -5.97 -3.19 -4.63
C GLY A 20 -6.26 -3.08 -3.13
N PHE A 21 -5.94 -1.97 -2.45
CA PHE A 21 -6.18 -1.90 -1.00
C PHE A 21 -7.67 -2.03 -0.64
N ASN A 22 -8.56 -1.44 -1.45
CA ASN A 22 -10.01 -1.56 -1.23
C ASN A 22 -10.48 -3.01 -1.37
N ASP A 23 -9.96 -3.74 -2.35
CA ASP A 23 -10.26 -5.17 -2.55
C ASP A 23 -9.75 -6.02 -1.38
N LEU A 24 -8.54 -5.73 -0.89
CA LEU A 24 -7.97 -6.42 0.27
C LEU A 24 -8.88 -6.34 1.50
N VAL A 25 -9.48 -5.17 1.76
CA VAL A 25 -10.29 -4.93 2.96
C VAL A 25 -11.78 -5.19 2.75
N ASP A 26 -12.22 -5.47 1.53
CA ASP A 26 -13.61 -5.77 1.22
C ASP A 26 -13.97 -7.20 1.64
N GLY A 27 -14.47 -7.33 2.86
CA GLY A 27 -14.97 -8.59 3.40
C GLY A 27 -16.33 -9.02 2.81
N HIS A 28 -17.02 -8.16 2.07
CA HIS A 28 -18.28 -8.51 1.40
C HIS A 28 -18.02 -9.26 0.10
N THR A 29 -17.18 -8.71 -0.77
CA THR A 29 -16.80 -9.34 -2.04
C THR A 29 -15.86 -10.54 -1.80
N TYR A 30 -14.99 -10.48 -0.81
CA TYR A 30 -14.01 -11.52 -0.48
C TYR A 30 -14.17 -12.01 0.96
N PRO A 31 -15.23 -12.80 1.27
CA PRO A 31 -15.59 -13.15 2.65
C PRO A 31 -14.71 -14.22 3.30
N ASN A 32 -13.92 -14.99 2.53
CA ASN A 32 -13.22 -16.18 3.00
C ASN A 32 -11.89 -15.83 3.72
N HIS A 33 -11.96 -15.08 4.82
CA HIS A 33 -10.80 -14.69 5.61
C HIS A 33 -9.90 -15.89 5.98
N GLY A 34 -8.59 -15.69 5.87
CA GLY A 34 -7.59 -16.72 6.19
C GLY A 34 -7.47 -17.87 5.17
N LYS A 35 -8.23 -17.87 4.07
CA LYS A 35 -8.10 -18.87 3.01
C LYS A 35 -7.11 -18.41 1.94
N PRO A 36 -6.23 -19.31 1.44
CA PRO A 36 -5.25 -18.96 0.42
C PRO A 36 -5.85 -18.50 -0.92
N ASP A 37 -7.04 -19.01 -1.25
CA ASP A 37 -7.78 -18.72 -2.48
C ASP A 37 -8.79 -17.57 -2.33
N ARG A 38 -8.81 -16.87 -1.19
CA ARG A 38 -9.74 -15.79 -0.87
C ARG A 38 -9.90 -14.80 -2.03
N PHE A 39 -8.82 -14.48 -2.70
CA PHE A 39 -8.76 -13.46 -3.75
C PHE A 39 -8.61 -14.02 -5.17
N ALA A 40 -9.02 -15.28 -5.41
CA ALA A 40 -8.95 -15.89 -6.74
C ALA A 40 -9.71 -15.04 -7.80
N ALA A 41 -10.92 -14.58 -7.47
CA ALA A 41 -11.71 -13.71 -8.34
C ALA A 41 -10.99 -12.40 -8.72
N TYR A 42 -10.20 -11.81 -7.79
CA TYR A 42 -9.38 -10.64 -8.12
C TYR A 42 -8.33 -10.96 -9.19
N SER A 43 -7.67 -12.12 -9.07
CA SER A 43 -6.69 -12.58 -10.05
C SER A 43 -7.29 -12.76 -11.43
N ASP A 44 -8.49 -13.36 -11.49
CA ASP A 44 -9.22 -13.56 -12.74
C ASP A 44 -9.63 -12.23 -13.38
N LEU A 45 -10.17 -11.30 -12.59
CA LEU A 45 -10.55 -9.97 -13.04
C LEU A 45 -9.33 -9.17 -13.54
N LEU A 46 -8.21 -9.23 -12.84
CA LEU A 46 -6.96 -8.59 -13.27
C LEU A 46 -6.46 -9.19 -14.59
N THR A 47 -6.59 -10.50 -14.77
CA THR A 47 -6.26 -11.18 -16.03
C THR A 47 -7.11 -10.66 -17.20
N HIS A 48 -8.42 -10.52 -17.00
CA HIS A 48 -9.31 -9.93 -18.00
C HIS A 48 -8.97 -8.45 -18.26
N PHE A 49 -8.72 -7.68 -17.22
CA PHE A 49 -8.34 -6.27 -17.34
C PHE A 49 -7.08 -6.08 -18.19
N ILE A 50 -6.05 -6.91 -18.02
CA ILE A 50 -4.83 -6.85 -18.85
C ILE A 50 -5.16 -7.08 -20.33
N ARG A 51 -6.02 -8.05 -20.64
CA ARG A 51 -6.44 -8.34 -22.02
C ARG A 51 -7.24 -7.17 -22.62
N ASP A 52 -8.20 -6.64 -21.86
CA ASP A 52 -9.08 -5.57 -22.30
C ASP A 52 -8.31 -4.27 -22.55
N VAL A 53 -7.44 -3.85 -21.62
CA VAL A 53 -6.58 -2.67 -21.79
C VAL A 53 -5.71 -2.78 -23.05
N ARG A 54 -5.10 -3.95 -23.29
CA ARG A 54 -4.30 -4.18 -24.50
C ARG A 54 -5.12 -4.10 -25.79
N LYS A 55 -6.34 -4.65 -25.76
CA LYS A 55 -7.29 -4.59 -26.89
C LYS A 55 -7.73 -3.16 -27.15
N ASP A 56 -8.19 -2.44 -26.11
CA ASP A 56 -8.73 -1.09 -26.22
C ASP A 56 -7.69 -0.07 -26.68
N LEU A 57 -6.43 -0.25 -26.26
CA LEU A 57 -5.30 0.58 -26.69
C LEU A 57 -4.67 0.14 -28.03
N GLY A 58 -5.16 -0.93 -28.66
CA GLY A 58 -4.57 -1.47 -29.88
C GLY A 58 -3.12 -1.96 -29.72
N ALA A 59 -2.70 -2.33 -28.50
CA ALA A 59 -1.33 -2.66 -28.14
C ALA A 59 -1.21 -4.08 -27.54
N PRO A 60 -1.42 -5.16 -28.34
CA PRO A 60 -1.58 -6.53 -27.83
C PRO A 60 -0.34 -7.09 -27.11
N LYS A 61 0.83 -6.55 -27.39
CA LYS A 61 2.11 -6.94 -26.77
C LYS A 61 2.65 -5.91 -25.77
N MET A 62 1.85 -4.90 -25.43
CA MET A 62 2.25 -3.85 -24.50
C MET A 62 2.79 -4.44 -23.19
N PRO A 63 4.00 -4.05 -22.75
CA PRO A 63 4.52 -4.41 -21.44
C PRO A 63 3.56 -3.97 -20.32
N PHE A 64 3.32 -4.84 -19.35
CA PHE A 64 2.41 -4.56 -18.26
C PHE A 64 3.08 -4.87 -16.91
N VAL A 65 3.09 -3.90 -16.02
CA VAL A 65 3.63 -4.04 -14.68
C VAL A 65 2.49 -4.04 -13.67
N ILE A 66 2.45 -5.07 -12.85
CA ILE A 66 1.57 -5.18 -11.69
C ILE A 66 2.38 -4.79 -10.46
N GLY A 67 2.08 -3.63 -9.85
CA GLY A 67 2.60 -3.28 -8.56
C GLY A 67 1.89 -4.11 -7.47
N VAL A 68 2.58 -5.07 -6.88
CA VAL A 68 2.03 -5.93 -5.82
C VAL A 68 2.04 -5.17 -4.49
N LEU A 69 0.87 -5.09 -3.84
CA LEU A 69 0.66 -4.33 -2.61
C LEU A 69 1.66 -4.67 -1.51
N GLY A 70 2.32 -3.65 -0.96
CA GLY A 70 3.38 -3.80 0.03
C GLY A 70 3.07 -3.23 1.42
N VAL A 71 1.83 -2.83 1.69
CA VAL A 71 1.39 -2.34 3.01
C VAL A 71 1.75 -3.38 4.08
N ASP A 72 2.23 -2.92 5.24
CA ASP A 72 2.76 -3.72 6.33
C ASP A 72 4.07 -4.48 6.03
N GLY A 73 4.75 -4.13 4.93
CA GLY A 73 6.08 -4.65 4.62
C GLY A 73 6.16 -6.17 4.56
N MET A 74 7.26 -6.72 5.04
CA MET A 74 7.49 -8.17 5.02
C MET A 74 6.77 -8.93 6.14
N LYS A 75 6.23 -8.23 7.14
CA LYS A 75 5.54 -8.81 8.31
C LYS A 75 4.01 -8.89 8.13
N ALA A 76 3.54 -8.91 6.90
CA ALA A 76 2.12 -8.94 6.57
C ALA A 76 1.42 -10.20 7.09
N ASN A 77 0.12 -10.05 7.42
CA ASN A 77 -0.73 -11.16 7.83
C ASN A 77 -1.09 -12.07 6.64
N GLN A 78 -1.76 -13.19 6.92
CA GLN A 78 -2.09 -14.21 5.93
C GLN A 78 -3.02 -13.68 4.81
N ASP A 79 -3.98 -12.82 5.13
CA ASP A 79 -4.88 -12.23 4.12
C ASP A 79 -4.12 -11.31 3.16
N ILE A 80 -3.20 -10.49 3.68
CA ILE A 80 -2.33 -9.64 2.86
C ILE A 80 -1.42 -10.50 1.96
N LEU A 81 -0.86 -11.58 2.50
CA LEU A 81 -0.02 -12.51 1.70
C LEU A 81 -0.82 -13.21 0.60
N ALA A 82 -2.05 -13.66 0.91
CA ALA A 82 -2.95 -14.24 -0.08
C ALA A 82 -3.32 -13.24 -1.19
N PHE A 83 -3.58 -11.97 -0.83
CA PHE A 83 -3.87 -10.92 -1.79
C PHE A 83 -2.68 -10.61 -2.69
N ARG A 84 -1.46 -10.53 -2.13
CA ARG A 84 -0.21 -10.37 -2.92
C ARG A 84 -0.01 -11.50 -3.91
N ALA A 85 -0.27 -12.73 -3.50
CA ALA A 85 -0.20 -13.89 -4.38
C ALA A 85 -1.22 -13.78 -5.53
N ALA A 86 -2.46 -13.37 -5.24
CA ALA A 86 -3.49 -13.16 -6.25
C ALA A 86 -3.14 -12.04 -7.23
N MET A 87 -2.57 -10.92 -6.74
CA MET A 87 -2.08 -9.83 -7.60
C MET A 87 -0.96 -10.30 -8.54
N ALA A 88 -0.05 -11.14 -8.05
CA ALA A 88 1.09 -11.61 -8.83
C ALA A 88 0.76 -12.75 -9.81
N ALA A 89 -0.31 -13.51 -9.57
CA ALA A 89 -0.64 -14.72 -10.31
C ALA A 89 -0.76 -14.51 -11.84
N PRO A 90 -1.38 -13.43 -12.37
CA PRO A 90 -1.46 -13.22 -13.81
C PRO A 90 -0.11 -13.22 -14.52
N ALA A 91 0.96 -12.70 -13.89
CA ALA A 91 2.29 -12.66 -14.49
C ALA A 91 2.88 -14.05 -14.77
N SER A 92 2.34 -15.10 -14.15
CA SER A 92 2.77 -16.50 -14.32
C SER A 92 2.00 -17.23 -15.43
N LEU A 93 0.94 -16.63 -15.99
CA LEU A 93 0.17 -17.26 -17.05
C LEU A 93 1.00 -17.39 -18.33
N PRO A 94 0.89 -18.51 -19.08
CA PRO A 94 1.67 -18.72 -20.30
C PRO A 94 1.56 -17.59 -21.32
N GLU A 95 0.36 -17.04 -21.51
CA GLU A 95 0.11 -15.93 -22.43
C GLU A 95 0.76 -14.60 -22.05
N PHE A 96 1.07 -14.41 -20.75
CA PHE A 96 1.64 -13.19 -20.21
C PHE A 96 3.14 -13.31 -19.89
N LYS A 97 3.69 -14.51 -20.05
CA LYS A 97 5.08 -14.76 -19.76
C LYS A 97 6.00 -13.87 -20.61
N GLY A 98 6.86 -13.14 -19.91
CA GLY A 98 7.85 -12.24 -20.54
C GLY A 98 7.35 -10.82 -20.83
N ASN A 99 6.04 -10.54 -20.75
CA ASN A 99 5.49 -9.20 -21.00
C ASN A 99 4.53 -8.68 -19.93
N VAL A 100 4.23 -9.46 -18.91
CA VAL A 100 3.59 -9.02 -17.66
C VAL A 100 4.55 -9.31 -16.51
N VAL A 101 4.83 -8.31 -15.69
CA VAL A 101 5.77 -8.44 -14.57
C VAL A 101 5.08 -8.01 -13.28
N ALA A 102 5.10 -8.86 -12.27
CA ALA A 102 4.68 -8.52 -10.91
C ALA A 102 5.87 -7.98 -10.12
N VAL A 103 5.75 -6.74 -9.62
CA VAL A 103 6.79 -6.05 -8.85
C VAL A 103 6.35 -5.93 -7.39
N PRO A 104 6.97 -6.68 -6.46
CA PRO A 104 6.68 -6.57 -5.03
C PRO A 104 7.07 -5.17 -4.51
N THR A 105 6.14 -4.49 -3.83
CA THR A 105 6.43 -3.18 -3.19
C THR A 105 6.67 -3.28 -1.69
N ALA A 106 6.45 -4.46 -1.09
CA ALA A 106 6.74 -4.72 0.32
C ALA A 106 8.18 -4.40 0.77
N PRO A 107 9.23 -4.67 -0.03
CA PRO A 107 10.60 -4.28 0.33
C PRO A 107 10.83 -2.77 0.49
N PHE A 108 9.93 -1.94 -0.05
CA PHE A 108 10.04 -0.48 0.03
C PHE A 108 9.27 0.13 1.20
N TRP A 109 8.54 -0.69 1.96
CA TRP A 109 7.85 -0.26 3.17
C TRP A 109 8.84 0.30 4.20
N SER A 110 8.49 1.44 4.79
CA SER A 110 9.34 2.07 5.81
C SER A 110 9.03 1.51 7.19
N GLU A 111 9.81 0.53 7.64
CA GLU A 111 9.70 -0.04 8.99
C GLU A 111 9.93 1.02 10.09
N GLU A 112 10.82 1.99 9.85
CA GLU A 112 11.07 3.09 10.77
C GLU A 112 9.80 3.94 10.98
N LEU A 113 9.19 4.39 9.89
CA LEU A 113 7.95 5.18 9.97
C LEU A 113 6.78 4.34 10.50
N ALA A 114 6.70 3.06 10.18
CA ALA A 114 5.69 2.15 10.70
C ALA A 114 5.79 1.98 12.23
N ALA A 115 7.02 1.89 12.76
CA ALA A 115 7.24 1.83 14.20
C ALA A 115 6.77 3.12 14.91
N ILE A 116 7.00 4.29 14.30
CA ILE A 116 6.52 5.57 14.83
C ILE A 116 4.99 5.67 14.71
N ALA A 117 4.41 5.23 13.58
CA ALA A 117 2.96 5.16 13.40
C ALA A 117 2.29 4.34 14.50
N ALA A 118 2.86 3.17 14.86
CA ALA A 118 2.35 2.34 15.95
C ALA A 118 2.38 3.05 17.32
N LYS A 119 3.32 3.97 17.54
CA LYS A 119 3.35 4.81 18.75
C LYS A 119 2.23 5.86 18.71
N HIS A 120 2.02 6.52 17.59
CA HIS A 120 0.88 7.43 17.42
C HIS A 120 -0.47 6.71 17.61
N ASP A 121 -0.59 5.46 17.17
CA ASP A 121 -1.78 4.64 17.43
C ASP A 121 -2.01 4.41 18.92
N LYS A 122 -0.95 4.17 19.71
CA LYS A 122 -1.04 4.05 21.17
C LYS A 122 -1.53 5.35 21.83
N VAL A 123 -1.07 6.50 21.32
CA VAL A 123 -1.55 7.81 21.82
C VAL A 123 -3.04 7.97 21.51
N ARG A 124 -3.48 7.63 20.29
CA ARG A 124 -4.92 7.67 19.93
C ARG A 124 -5.75 6.73 20.79
N GLN A 125 -5.25 5.51 21.01
CA GLN A 125 -5.91 4.52 21.85
C GLN A 125 -6.01 5.00 23.32
N MET A 126 -4.96 5.63 23.84
CA MET A 126 -5.00 6.27 25.18
C MET A 126 -6.09 7.34 25.23
N GLY A 127 -6.21 8.19 24.20
CA GLY A 127 -7.28 9.20 24.10
C GLY A 127 -8.67 8.57 24.12
N TYR A 128 -8.87 7.45 23.43
CA TYR A 128 -10.10 6.68 23.50
C TYR A 128 -10.38 6.16 24.91
N TYR A 129 -9.39 5.61 25.61
CA TYR A 129 -9.56 5.09 26.98
C TYR A 129 -9.89 6.18 27.99
N LEU A 130 -9.29 7.37 27.86
CA LEU A 130 -9.64 8.50 28.70
C LEU A 130 -11.08 8.97 28.47
N ASN A 131 -11.54 8.99 27.23
CA ASN A 131 -12.90 9.42 26.88
C ASN A 131 -13.96 8.38 27.26
N SER A 132 -13.67 7.11 27.10
CA SER A 132 -14.56 6.00 27.48
C SER A 132 -14.57 5.68 28.98
N LYS A 133 -13.78 6.40 29.78
CA LYS A 133 -13.63 6.18 31.24
C LYS A 133 -13.24 4.73 31.55
N HIS A 134 -12.30 4.19 30.77
CA HIS A 134 -11.90 2.80 30.92
C HIS A 134 -11.23 2.59 32.29
N LYS A 135 -11.70 1.56 33.02
CA LYS A 135 -11.42 1.31 34.44
C LYS A 135 -9.92 1.21 34.81
N ASP A 136 -9.07 0.85 33.86
CA ASP A 136 -7.64 0.62 34.10
C ASP A 136 -6.77 1.84 33.74
N TYR A 137 -7.40 3.00 33.42
CA TYR A 137 -6.69 4.19 32.95
C TYR A 137 -7.01 5.43 33.80
N ALA A 138 -6.23 6.49 33.61
CA ALA A 138 -6.19 7.68 34.47
C ALA A 138 -7.52 8.40 34.68
N ASN A 139 -8.51 8.27 33.75
CA ASN A 139 -9.82 8.88 33.87
C ASN A 139 -10.94 7.88 34.20
N ALA A 140 -10.62 6.80 34.94
CA ALA A 140 -11.62 5.79 35.29
C ALA A 140 -12.82 6.34 36.09
N ASP A 141 -12.59 7.34 36.95
CA ASP A 141 -13.61 8.05 37.71
C ASP A 141 -14.42 9.08 36.87
N GLY A 142 -13.94 9.41 35.69
CA GLY A 142 -14.60 10.33 34.76
C GLY A 142 -14.52 11.80 35.14
N HIS A 143 -13.62 12.19 36.02
CA HIS A 143 -13.49 13.56 36.54
C HIS A 143 -12.52 14.44 35.71
N MET A 144 -11.68 13.84 34.83
CA MET A 144 -10.77 14.64 34.00
C MET A 144 -11.52 15.55 33.03
N THR A 145 -11.20 16.82 33.08
CA THR A 145 -11.67 17.84 32.12
C THR A 145 -10.96 17.68 30.77
N GLU A 146 -11.50 18.25 29.70
CA GLU A 146 -10.87 18.21 28.37
C GLU A 146 -9.45 18.83 28.31
N PRO A 147 -9.14 19.94 29.04
CA PRO A 147 -7.75 20.40 29.18
C PRO A 147 -6.81 19.40 29.85
N GLU A 148 -7.26 18.75 30.94
CA GLU A 148 -6.47 17.74 31.65
C GLU A 148 -6.19 16.51 30.79
N LYS A 149 -7.18 16.01 30.04
CA LYS A 149 -6.99 14.93 29.07
C LYS A 149 -5.96 15.29 28.01
N ARG A 150 -6.03 16.51 27.47
CA ARG A 150 -5.06 16.99 26.47
C ARG A 150 -3.64 17.07 27.03
N GLU A 151 -3.48 17.58 28.24
CA GLU A 151 -2.18 17.66 28.89
C GLU A 151 -1.63 16.27 29.19
N PHE A 152 -2.49 15.34 29.64
CA PHE A 152 -2.11 13.94 29.86
C PHE A 152 -1.62 13.29 28.57
N LEU A 153 -2.36 13.43 27.46
CA LEU A 153 -1.98 12.86 26.16
C LEU A 153 -0.67 13.45 25.65
N LYS A 154 -0.44 14.76 25.84
CA LYS A 154 0.81 15.42 25.46
C LYS A 154 2.01 14.85 26.23
N LYS A 155 1.85 14.61 27.54
CA LYS A 155 2.89 13.99 28.35
C LYS A 155 3.14 12.54 27.93
N TYR A 156 2.06 11.76 27.75
CA TYR A 156 2.14 10.37 27.30
C TYR A 156 2.81 10.26 25.92
N GLU A 157 2.47 11.13 24.97
CA GLU A 157 3.13 11.19 23.66
C GLU A 157 4.64 11.45 23.82
N ALA A 158 5.04 12.43 24.65
CA ALA A 158 6.43 12.76 24.88
C ALA A 158 7.24 11.64 25.59
N GLU A 159 6.57 10.78 26.36
CA GLU A 159 7.19 9.61 26.98
C GLU A 159 7.50 8.49 25.98
N ILE A 160 6.63 8.29 24.97
CA ILE A 160 6.75 7.16 24.04
C ILE A 160 7.33 7.54 22.68
N ILE A 161 7.25 8.80 22.27
CA ILE A 161 7.79 9.30 20.99
C ILE A 161 8.91 10.29 21.28
N SER A 162 10.13 9.91 20.97
CA SER A 162 11.31 10.77 21.18
C SER A 162 11.32 11.98 20.23
N PRO A 163 12.03 13.07 20.56
CA PRO A 163 12.18 14.22 19.66
C PRO A 163 12.76 13.86 18.27
N ALA A 164 13.65 12.87 18.20
CA ALA A 164 14.21 12.38 16.95
C ALA A 164 13.12 11.70 16.08
N GLU A 165 12.28 10.88 16.71
CA GLU A 165 11.14 10.24 16.00
C GLU A 165 10.11 11.27 15.54
N VAL A 166 9.82 12.30 16.34
CA VAL A 166 8.94 13.42 15.91
C VAL A 166 9.52 14.10 14.65
N ALA A 167 10.85 14.35 14.62
CA ALA A 167 11.50 14.94 13.46
C ALA A 167 11.45 14.01 12.23
N THR A 168 11.70 12.72 12.43
CA THR A 168 11.61 11.70 11.37
C THR A 168 10.18 11.62 10.81
N TRP A 169 9.17 11.56 11.68
CA TRP A 169 7.77 11.53 11.30
C TRP A 169 7.34 12.73 10.46
N LYS A 170 7.63 13.94 10.96
CA LYS A 170 7.31 15.19 10.24
C LYS A 170 7.93 15.28 8.85
N ARG A 171 9.11 14.70 8.65
CA ARG A 171 9.82 14.71 7.38
C ARG A 171 9.39 13.59 6.45
N GLY A 172 9.04 12.43 7.00
CA GLY A 172 8.87 11.18 6.26
C GLY A 172 7.44 10.72 6.05
N ALA A 173 6.48 11.16 6.86
CA ALA A 173 5.10 10.72 6.81
C ALA A 173 4.14 11.88 6.55
N SER A 174 3.16 11.66 5.66
CA SER A 174 2.13 12.65 5.32
C SER A 174 0.74 12.05 5.21
N ASN A 175 0.58 10.74 5.36
CA ASN A 175 -0.70 10.04 5.20
C ASN A 175 -0.75 8.77 6.08
N ALA A 176 -1.87 8.06 6.04
CA ALA A 176 -2.10 6.81 6.77
C ALA A 176 -1.32 5.61 6.19
N GLY A 177 -1.23 4.53 6.97
CA GLY A 177 -0.50 3.32 6.61
C GLY A 177 -0.93 2.68 5.29
N TYR A 178 -2.24 2.62 5.02
CA TYR A 178 -2.78 2.09 3.77
C TYR A 178 -2.40 2.92 2.52
N HIS A 179 -1.88 4.15 2.70
CA HIS A 179 -1.25 4.97 1.68
C HIS A 179 0.28 5.02 1.83
N TYR A 180 0.90 3.97 2.33
CA TYR A 180 2.35 3.87 2.55
C TYR A 180 2.90 5.02 3.40
N LEU A 181 2.10 5.50 4.37
CA LEU A 181 2.38 6.65 5.23
C LEU A 181 2.60 7.96 4.44
N GLY A 182 2.28 8.01 3.15
CA GLY A 182 2.61 9.13 2.27
C GLY A 182 4.11 9.37 2.11
N CYS A 183 4.93 8.34 2.30
CA CYS A 183 6.38 8.44 2.28
C CYS A 183 6.92 8.62 0.85
N ALA A 184 7.40 9.82 0.52
CA ALA A 184 7.92 10.14 -0.81
C ALA A 184 9.09 9.22 -1.23
N LYS A 185 9.97 8.82 -0.29
CA LYS A 185 11.05 7.87 -0.56
C LYS A 185 10.50 6.51 -1.00
N THR A 186 9.48 6.01 -0.34
CA THR A 186 8.83 4.74 -0.69
C THR A 186 8.26 4.81 -2.11
N PHE A 187 7.50 5.87 -2.44
CA PHE A 187 6.94 6.05 -3.79
C PHE A 187 8.01 6.20 -4.87
N ALA A 188 9.10 6.90 -4.59
CA ALA A 188 10.22 7.03 -5.52
C ALA A 188 10.89 5.66 -5.82
N LEU A 189 11.09 4.83 -4.78
CA LEU A 189 11.65 3.49 -4.94
C LEU A 189 10.71 2.55 -5.71
N MET A 190 9.40 2.61 -5.44
CA MET A 190 8.40 1.86 -6.20
C MET A 190 8.36 2.28 -7.66
N GLY A 191 8.32 3.60 -7.93
CA GLY A 191 8.34 4.13 -9.30
C GLY A 191 9.58 3.73 -10.08
N LYS A 192 10.76 3.75 -9.41
CA LYS A 192 12.00 3.24 -9.99
C LYS A 192 11.88 1.76 -10.36
N ALA A 193 11.38 0.93 -9.44
CA ALA A 193 11.23 -0.51 -9.68
C ALA A 193 10.25 -0.81 -10.83
N PHE A 194 9.15 -0.06 -10.94
CA PHE A 194 8.21 -0.18 -12.06
C PHE A 194 8.84 0.21 -13.40
N ALA A 195 9.60 1.31 -13.43
CA ALA A 195 10.32 1.73 -14.62
C ALA A 195 11.37 0.69 -15.05
N GLU A 196 12.16 0.17 -14.11
CA GLU A 196 13.14 -0.89 -14.39
C GLU A 196 12.47 -2.18 -14.90
N ALA A 197 11.27 -2.52 -14.42
CA ALA A 197 10.52 -3.67 -14.91
C ALA A 197 10.02 -3.48 -16.35
N LEU A 198 9.61 -2.27 -16.73
CA LEU A 198 9.22 -1.95 -18.10
C LEU A 198 10.39 -1.97 -19.10
N LEU A 199 11.60 -1.62 -18.63
CA LEU A 199 12.81 -1.57 -19.45
C LEU A 199 13.51 -2.94 -19.64
N LYS A 200 13.12 -3.97 -18.86
CA LYS A 200 13.69 -5.30 -19.05
C LYS A 200 13.20 -5.87 -20.38
N PRO A 201 14.12 -6.25 -21.29
CA PRO A 201 13.70 -6.87 -22.54
C PRO A 201 12.90 -8.13 -22.24
N SER A 202 11.75 -8.28 -22.90
CA SER A 202 11.08 -9.59 -22.96
C SER A 202 12.10 -10.61 -23.48
N PRO A 203 12.23 -11.80 -22.86
CA PRO A 203 13.07 -12.84 -23.43
C PRO A 203 12.67 -13.03 -24.90
N THR A 204 13.57 -12.73 -25.81
CA THR A 204 13.40 -13.06 -27.23
C THR A 204 13.32 -14.57 -27.36
N HIS A 205 12.17 -15.08 -27.75
CA HIS A 205 11.98 -16.48 -28.20
C HIS A 205 12.24 -16.58 -29.67
#